data_9a21a0e47d7f062014837801fd9a9bce
#
_entry.id   9a21a0e47d7f062014837801fd9a9bce
#
_cell.length_a   1.000
_cell.length_b   1.000
_cell.length_c   1.000
_cell.angle_alpha   90.00
_cell.angle_beta   90.00
_cell.angle_gamma   90.00
#
_symmetry.space_group_name_H-M   'P 1'
#
loop_
_entity.id
_entity.type
_entity.pdbx_description
1 polymer ?
#
loop_
_entity_poly.entity_id
_entity_poly.type
_entity_poly.pdbx_seq_one_letter_code
_entity_poly.pdbx_strand_id
1 'polypeptide(L)'
;MPFPTDEISVPQSNLKKTGNGAVHRILSGNRLHLQHGPIDLIIVVDGPEQVQNEAFDQAIHRFNPILEELVTELPILKTPWNPSFPNLKGRVAKRMLEAVQGLDGFITPMAAVAGAVADETRDVMLEVPGIRRLMVNNGGDIAFDLTPGTECRFGVFELKEAPELSTTVGIDDSSPVRGVATSGWRGRSQSLGIADSVTVLARSAAQADASATLVANA
;
A
#
# COMPACT_ATOMS: atom_id res chain seq x y z
N MET A 1 -5.04 -24.38 7.43
CA MET A 1 -4.11 -24.92 6.43
C MET A 1 -2.96 -23.94 6.35
N PRO A 2 -1.71 -24.35 6.53
CA PRO A 2 -0.56 -23.46 6.41
C PRO A 2 -0.48 -22.97 4.96
N PHE A 3 -0.21 -21.69 4.76
CA PHE A 3 0.13 -21.17 3.44
C PHE A 3 1.44 -21.81 3.01
N PRO A 4 1.52 -22.39 1.80
CA PRO A 4 2.77 -22.97 1.32
C PRO A 4 3.80 -21.85 1.20
N THR A 5 4.93 -22.03 1.86
CA THR A 5 6.17 -21.24 1.70
C THR A 5 6.93 -21.68 0.44
N ASP A 6 6.25 -22.28 -0.52
CA ASP A 6 6.88 -22.59 -1.78
C ASP A 6 7.27 -21.28 -2.46
N GLU A 7 8.56 -21.06 -2.64
CA GLU A 7 9.08 -20.15 -3.64
C GLU A 7 8.30 -20.42 -4.93
N ILE A 8 7.32 -19.58 -5.20
CA ILE A 8 6.55 -19.69 -6.45
C ILE A 8 7.52 -19.32 -7.55
N SER A 9 8.19 -20.32 -8.10
CA SER A 9 8.84 -20.20 -9.39
C SER A 9 7.73 -20.02 -10.44
N VAL A 10 7.23 -18.79 -10.54
CA VAL A 10 6.18 -18.42 -11.49
C VAL A 10 6.80 -18.44 -12.88
N PRO A 11 6.20 -19.13 -13.85
CA PRO A 11 6.68 -19.08 -15.23
C PRO A 11 6.77 -17.62 -15.69
N GLN A 12 7.93 -17.20 -16.19
CA GLN A 12 8.19 -15.85 -16.70
C GLN A 12 7.34 -15.50 -17.94
N SER A 13 6.54 -16.43 -18.44
CA SER A 13 5.82 -16.34 -19.72
C SER A 13 4.71 -15.29 -19.78
N ASN A 14 4.25 -14.72 -18.62
CA ASN A 14 3.14 -13.75 -18.60
C ASN A 14 3.55 -12.35 -18.09
N LEU A 15 4.85 -12.07 -18.00
CA LEU A 15 5.35 -10.77 -17.57
C LEU A 15 5.31 -9.78 -18.72
N LYS A 16 4.49 -8.75 -18.62
CA LYS A 16 4.46 -7.63 -19.57
C LYS A 16 5.30 -6.49 -19.00
N LYS A 17 6.18 -5.90 -19.84
CA LYS A 17 7.02 -4.76 -19.49
C LYS A 17 6.47 -3.51 -20.17
N THR A 18 6.46 -2.40 -19.42
CA THR A 18 6.24 -1.06 -19.96
C THR A 18 7.57 -0.38 -20.26
N GLY A 19 7.55 0.68 -21.08
CA GLY A 19 8.78 1.31 -21.60
C GLY A 19 9.73 1.90 -20.57
N ASN A 20 9.27 2.14 -19.32
CA ASN A 20 10.05 2.72 -18.22
C ASN A 20 10.50 1.69 -17.16
N GLY A 21 10.39 0.40 -17.45
CA GLY A 21 10.86 -0.66 -16.55
C GLY A 21 9.82 -1.22 -15.58
N ALA A 22 8.62 -0.64 -15.50
CA ALA A 22 7.52 -1.22 -14.76
C ALA A 22 7.07 -2.53 -15.41
N VAL A 23 6.68 -3.49 -14.59
CA VAL A 23 6.19 -4.81 -15.03
C VAL A 23 4.85 -5.10 -14.40
N HIS A 24 4.01 -5.85 -15.13
CA HIS A 24 2.74 -6.31 -14.61
C HIS A 24 2.42 -7.74 -15.06
N ARG A 25 1.62 -8.44 -14.28
CA ARG A 25 1.10 -9.78 -14.58
C ARG A 25 -0.18 -10.05 -13.79
N ILE A 26 -1.00 -10.97 -14.32
CA ILE A 26 -2.14 -11.51 -13.56
C ILE A 26 -1.68 -12.78 -12.86
N LEU A 27 -1.93 -12.82 -11.56
CA LEU A 27 -1.68 -13.97 -10.69
C LEU A 27 -2.94 -14.84 -10.58
N SER A 28 -2.79 -16.03 -9.98
CA SER A 28 -3.92 -16.90 -9.66
C SER A 28 -4.99 -16.16 -8.84
N GLY A 29 -6.27 -16.49 -9.09
CA GLY A 29 -7.40 -15.82 -8.45
C GLY A 29 -7.64 -14.39 -8.97
N ASN A 30 -7.27 -14.12 -10.21
CA ASN A 30 -7.43 -12.83 -10.91
C ASN A 30 -6.91 -11.64 -10.08
N ARG A 31 -5.68 -11.74 -9.58
CA ARG A 31 -4.99 -10.68 -8.85
C ARG A 31 -3.98 -10.01 -9.77
N LEU A 32 -4.01 -8.68 -9.83
CA LEU A 32 -3.00 -7.93 -10.56
C LEU A 32 -1.76 -7.73 -9.69
N HIS A 33 -0.59 -8.04 -10.22
CA HIS A 33 0.71 -7.73 -9.64
C HIS A 33 1.39 -6.65 -10.48
N LEU A 34 1.82 -5.57 -9.83
CA LEU A 34 2.59 -4.47 -10.42
C LEU A 34 3.90 -4.34 -9.68
N GLN A 35 5.02 -4.19 -10.41
CA GLN A 35 6.33 -3.96 -9.81
C GLN A 35 7.11 -2.92 -10.59
N HIS A 36 7.72 -1.95 -9.87
CA HIS A 36 8.63 -0.97 -10.43
C HIS A 36 9.66 -0.53 -9.39
N GLY A 37 10.90 -0.97 -9.57
CA GLY A 37 11.95 -0.77 -8.56
C GLY A 37 11.54 -1.37 -7.20
N PRO A 38 11.51 -0.56 -6.12
CA PRO A 38 11.13 -1.04 -4.79
C PRO A 38 9.61 -1.18 -4.58
N ILE A 39 8.78 -0.65 -5.49
CA ILE A 39 7.32 -0.70 -5.38
C ILE A 39 6.81 -2.04 -5.87
N ASP A 40 6.00 -2.73 -5.06
CA ASP A 40 5.47 -4.06 -5.34
C ASP A 40 4.02 -4.16 -4.86
N LEU A 41 3.07 -4.09 -5.81
CA LEU A 41 1.65 -4.08 -5.52
C LEU A 41 0.99 -5.40 -5.86
N ILE A 42 0.18 -5.91 -4.93
CA ILE A 42 -0.81 -6.95 -5.19
C ILE A 42 -2.21 -6.35 -5.07
N ILE A 43 -2.98 -6.44 -6.14
CA ILE A 43 -4.31 -5.80 -6.23
C ILE A 43 -5.38 -6.86 -6.42
N VAL A 44 -6.46 -6.71 -5.64
CA VAL A 44 -7.66 -7.56 -5.69
C VAL A 44 -8.87 -6.67 -5.92
N VAL A 45 -9.68 -7.01 -6.92
CA VAL A 45 -10.94 -6.31 -7.23
C VAL A 45 -12.09 -7.32 -7.18
N ASP A 46 -13.14 -7.00 -6.44
CA ASP A 46 -14.41 -7.71 -6.47
C ASP A 46 -15.42 -6.91 -7.30
N GLY A 47 -15.89 -7.50 -8.39
CA GLY A 47 -16.79 -6.90 -9.36
C GLY A 47 -16.94 -7.80 -10.60
N PRO A 48 -17.77 -7.43 -11.58
CA PRO A 48 -17.83 -8.11 -12.87
C PRO A 48 -16.46 -8.13 -13.57
N GLU A 49 -16.19 -9.14 -14.37
CA GLU A 49 -14.90 -9.32 -15.05
C GLU A 49 -14.50 -8.09 -15.91
N GLN A 50 -15.45 -7.50 -16.61
CA GLN A 50 -15.20 -6.29 -17.39
C GLN A 50 -14.76 -5.11 -16.50
N VAL A 51 -15.40 -4.93 -15.35
CA VAL A 51 -15.04 -3.89 -14.36
C VAL A 51 -13.64 -4.16 -13.78
N GLN A 52 -13.33 -5.42 -13.47
CA GLN A 52 -11.99 -5.78 -12.97
C GLN A 52 -10.92 -5.45 -14.01
N ASN A 53 -11.12 -5.80 -15.29
CA ASN A 53 -10.17 -5.53 -16.36
C ASN A 53 -9.96 -4.03 -16.57
N GLU A 54 -11.03 -3.23 -16.60
CA GLU A 54 -10.95 -1.78 -16.73
C GLU A 54 -10.20 -1.14 -15.54
N ALA A 55 -10.50 -1.59 -14.31
CA ALA A 55 -9.81 -1.13 -13.12
C ALA A 55 -8.32 -1.48 -13.14
N PHE A 56 -7.96 -2.67 -13.63
CA PHE A 56 -6.56 -3.07 -13.79
C PHE A 56 -5.83 -2.21 -14.82
N ASP A 57 -6.47 -1.86 -15.93
CA ASP A 57 -5.89 -0.98 -16.95
C ASP A 57 -5.63 0.43 -16.38
N GLN A 58 -6.55 0.99 -15.57
CA GLN A 58 -6.35 2.25 -14.86
C GLN A 58 -5.15 2.17 -13.89
N ALA A 59 -5.07 1.10 -13.09
CA ALA A 59 -3.96 0.87 -12.18
C ALA A 59 -2.62 0.82 -12.92
N ILE A 60 -2.52 0.02 -14.01
CA ILE A 60 -1.30 -0.11 -14.80
C ILE A 60 -0.89 1.24 -15.40
N HIS A 61 -1.85 1.98 -15.95
CA HIS A 61 -1.58 3.29 -16.56
C HIS A 61 -1.04 4.28 -15.53
N ARG A 62 -1.68 4.38 -14.37
CA ARG A 62 -1.23 5.29 -13.29
C ARG A 62 0.07 4.85 -12.64
N PHE A 63 0.29 3.54 -12.49
CA PHE A 63 1.47 2.99 -11.83
C PHE A 63 2.78 3.34 -12.56
N ASN A 64 2.75 3.35 -13.87
CA ASN A 64 3.93 3.53 -14.71
C ASN A 64 4.77 4.77 -14.36
N PRO A 65 4.24 5.99 -14.19
CA PRO A 65 5.04 7.19 -13.90
C PRO A 65 5.36 7.39 -12.41
N ILE A 66 4.78 6.62 -11.48
CA ILE A 66 4.88 6.90 -10.03
C ILE A 66 6.32 6.94 -9.55
N LEU A 67 7.15 5.97 -9.95
CA LEU A 67 8.53 5.89 -9.46
C LEU A 67 9.34 7.10 -9.91
N GLU A 68 9.25 7.51 -11.16
CA GLU A 68 9.96 8.68 -11.70
C GLU A 68 9.48 9.98 -11.06
N GLU A 69 8.16 10.12 -10.84
CA GLU A 69 7.60 11.27 -10.11
C GLU A 69 8.22 11.37 -8.71
N LEU A 70 8.27 10.27 -7.97
CA LEU A 70 8.85 10.21 -6.62
C LEU A 70 10.36 10.48 -6.62
N VAL A 71 11.11 9.91 -7.58
CA VAL A 71 12.56 10.12 -7.69
C VAL A 71 12.89 11.59 -7.96
N THR A 72 12.07 12.29 -8.75
CA THR A 72 12.25 13.71 -9.04
C THR A 72 12.16 14.58 -7.77
N GLU A 73 11.33 14.22 -6.81
CA GLU A 73 11.12 14.96 -5.56
C GLU A 73 11.84 14.32 -4.34
N LEU A 74 12.56 13.21 -4.55
CA LEU A 74 13.18 12.42 -3.48
C LEU A 74 14.07 13.23 -2.53
N PRO A 75 14.89 14.20 -2.99
CA PRO A 75 15.70 15.01 -2.07
C PRO A 75 14.85 15.77 -1.05
N ILE A 76 13.70 16.29 -1.47
CA ILE A 76 12.74 17.00 -0.60
C ILE A 76 12.03 16.00 0.31
N LEU A 77 11.53 14.88 -0.24
CA LEU A 77 10.78 13.87 0.51
C LEU A 77 11.58 13.21 1.65
N LYS A 78 12.90 13.25 1.58
CA LYS A 78 13.81 12.77 2.65
C LYS A 78 14.11 13.80 3.73
N THR A 79 13.62 15.03 3.61
CA THR A 79 13.81 16.05 4.66
C THR A 79 12.75 15.92 5.74
N PRO A 80 13.08 16.24 7.01
CA PRO A 80 12.10 16.26 8.08
C PRO A 80 10.96 17.24 7.78
N TRP A 81 9.73 16.80 8.05
CA TRP A 81 8.59 17.69 7.93
C TRP A 81 8.67 18.87 8.92
N ASN A 82 8.25 20.03 8.46
CA ASN A 82 8.09 21.25 9.27
C ASN A 82 7.04 22.16 8.60
N PRO A 83 6.50 23.17 9.30
CA PRO A 83 5.46 24.08 8.76
C PRO A 83 5.87 24.87 7.50
N SER A 84 7.16 25.00 7.21
CA SER A 84 7.71 25.65 6.00
C SER A 84 8.12 24.67 4.92
N PHE A 85 7.60 23.43 4.98
CA PHE A 85 7.94 22.40 4.00
C PHE A 85 7.59 22.85 2.57
N PRO A 86 8.47 22.62 1.58
CA PRO A 86 8.25 23.04 0.20
C PRO A 86 7.00 22.39 -0.41
N ASN A 87 6.34 23.10 -1.34
CA ASN A 87 5.25 22.53 -2.11
C ASN A 87 5.74 21.41 -3.04
N LEU A 88 5.07 20.28 -2.98
CA LEU A 88 5.30 19.12 -3.83
C LEU A 88 4.38 19.16 -5.06
N LYS A 89 4.84 18.58 -6.17
CA LYS A 89 4.09 18.54 -7.44
C LYS A 89 3.36 17.21 -7.64
N GLY A 90 4.06 16.10 -7.37
CA GLY A 90 3.54 14.75 -7.56
C GLY A 90 2.33 14.46 -6.67
N ARG A 91 1.33 13.75 -7.21
CA ARG A 91 0.12 13.39 -6.45
C ARG A 91 0.46 12.49 -5.25
N VAL A 92 1.31 11.49 -5.47
CA VAL A 92 1.78 10.59 -4.40
C VAL A 92 2.59 11.37 -3.36
N ALA A 93 3.51 12.24 -3.80
CA ALA A 93 4.32 13.06 -2.92
C ALA A 93 3.48 13.99 -2.01
N LYS A 94 2.40 14.57 -2.54
CA LYS A 94 1.44 15.37 -1.75
C LYS A 94 0.75 14.53 -0.68
N ARG A 95 0.27 13.32 -1.02
CA ARG A 95 -0.32 12.38 -0.04
C ARG A 95 0.65 12.01 1.07
N MET A 96 1.93 11.78 0.70
CA MET A 96 2.99 11.52 1.69
C MET A 96 3.18 12.69 2.65
N LEU A 97 3.18 13.92 2.14
CA LEU A 97 3.29 15.12 2.97
C LEU A 97 2.06 15.28 3.88
N GLU A 98 0.85 15.15 3.34
CA GLU A 98 -0.40 15.24 4.09
C GLU A 98 -0.46 14.20 5.23
N ALA A 99 0.07 13.00 5.01
CA ALA A 99 0.07 11.93 6.00
C ALA A 99 0.97 12.20 7.21
N VAL A 100 2.02 13.02 7.06
CA VAL A 100 2.94 13.38 8.16
C VAL A 100 2.64 14.73 8.80
N GLN A 101 1.76 15.54 8.18
CA GLN A 101 1.35 16.83 8.74
C GLN A 101 0.62 16.63 10.06
N GLY A 102 1.09 17.35 11.08
CA GLY A 102 0.50 17.30 12.43
C GLY A 102 0.94 16.09 13.28
N LEU A 103 1.84 15.26 12.79
CA LEU A 103 2.53 14.27 13.62
C LEU A 103 3.68 14.93 14.38
N ASP A 104 3.75 14.68 15.69
CA ASP A 104 4.84 15.15 16.54
C ASP A 104 6.06 14.22 16.45
N GLY A 105 7.26 14.82 16.43
CA GLY A 105 8.51 14.09 16.42
C GLY A 105 9.26 14.15 15.08
N PHE A 106 10.37 13.41 14.99
CA PHE A 106 11.16 13.34 13.76
C PHE A 106 10.51 12.40 12.76
N ILE A 107 9.96 12.95 11.69
CA ILE A 107 9.38 12.19 10.59
C ILE A 107 9.62 12.89 9.25
N THR A 108 9.81 12.12 8.19
CA THR A 108 9.88 12.60 6.81
C THR A 108 8.70 12.07 6.02
N PRO A 109 8.28 12.72 4.92
CA PRO A 109 7.24 12.19 4.04
C PRO A 109 7.51 10.75 3.54
N MET A 110 8.77 10.32 3.48
CA MET A 110 9.12 8.94 3.11
C MET A 110 8.50 7.87 4.01
N ALA A 111 8.15 8.20 5.25
CA ALA A 111 7.47 7.29 6.18
C ALA A 111 6.03 6.91 5.76
N ALA A 112 5.51 7.55 4.72
CA ALA A 112 4.17 7.30 4.18
C ALA A 112 4.21 6.80 2.73
N VAL A 113 5.38 6.45 2.19
CA VAL A 113 5.53 6.22 0.74
C VAL A 113 4.74 5.00 0.25
N ALA A 114 4.78 3.90 0.98
CA ALA A 114 4.12 2.68 0.55
C ALA A 114 2.59 2.83 0.62
N GLY A 115 2.08 3.38 1.71
CA GLY A 115 0.67 3.69 1.87
C GLY A 115 0.16 4.72 0.86
N ALA A 116 0.93 5.77 0.56
CA ALA A 116 0.53 6.80 -0.41
C ALA A 116 0.45 6.27 -1.85
N VAL A 117 1.35 5.35 -2.23
CA VAL A 117 1.27 4.66 -3.53
C VAL A 117 0.05 3.75 -3.59
N ALA A 118 -0.25 3.04 -2.51
CA ALA A 118 -1.44 2.18 -2.43
C ALA A 118 -2.73 3.01 -2.53
N ASP A 119 -2.84 4.13 -1.80
CA ASP A 119 -3.98 5.06 -1.85
C ASP A 119 -4.16 5.65 -3.26
N GLU A 120 -3.09 6.12 -3.88
CA GLU A 120 -3.15 6.70 -5.24
C GLU A 120 -3.64 5.69 -6.26
N THR A 121 -3.15 4.45 -6.17
CA THR A 121 -3.57 3.37 -7.07
C THR A 121 -5.03 3.00 -6.84
N ARG A 122 -5.46 2.87 -5.57
CA ARG A 122 -6.87 2.65 -5.22
C ARG A 122 -7.78 3.72 -5.81
N ASP A 123 -7.45 4.99 -5.64
CA ASP A 123 -8.32 6.09 -5.99
C ASP A 123 -8.57 6.18 -7.51
N VAL A 124 -7.55 5.95 -8.34
CA VAL A 124 -7.75 5.93 -9.80
C VAL A 124 -8.58 4.72 -10.25
N MET A 125 -8.48 3.59 -9.55
CA MET A 125 -9.30 2.42 -9.85
C MET A 125 -10.78 2.65 -9.50
N LEU A 126 -11.06 3.39 -8.43
CA LEU A 126 -12.44 3.73 -8.00
C LEU A 126 -13.17 4.67 -8.98
N GLU A 127 -12.47 5.27 -9.94
CA GLU A 127 -13.11 5.99 -11.04
C GLU A 127 -13.90 5.05 -11.96
N VAL A 128 -13.64 3.73 -11.91
CA VAL A 128 -14.38 2.70 -12.65
C VAL A 128 -15.63 2.30 -11.85
N PRO A 129 -16.85 2.51 -12.37
CA PRO A 129 -18.07 2.18 -11.66
C PRO A 129 -18.30 0.66 -11.60
N GLY A 130 -18.88 0.19 -10.50
CA GLY A 130 -19.27 -1.23 -10.33
C GLY A 130 -18.26 -2.08 -9.56
N ILE A 131 -17.19 -1.50 -9.04
CA ILE A 131 -16.32 -2.14 -8.04
C ILE A 131 -17.11 -2.27 -6.74
N ARG A 132 -17.15 -3.47 -6.16
CA ARG A 132 -17.80 -3.74 -4.87
C ARG A 132 -16.80 -3.69 -3.71
N ARG A 133 -15.60 -4.19 -3.93
CA ARG A 133 -14.51 -4.21 -2.97
C ARG A 133 -13.19 -4.14 -3.72
N LEU A 134 -12.30 -3.31 -3.24
CA LEU A 134 -10.97 -3.11 -3.80
C LEU A 134 -9.93 -3.18 -2.69
N MET A 135 -8.82 -3.87 -2.94
CA MET A 135 -7.67 -3.91 -2.06
C MET A 135 -6.39 -3.73 -2.87
N VAL A 136 -5.56 -2.79 -2.47
CA VAL A 136 -4.22 -2.52 -3.01
C VAL A 136 -3.22 -2.71 -1.88
N ASN A 137 -2.40 -3.76 -1.96
CA ASN A 137 -1.38 -4.08 -0.97
C ASN A 137 0.00 -3.76 -1.53
N ASN A 138 0.73 -2.88 -0.88
CA ASN A 138 2.10 -2.50 -1.18
C ASN A 138 3.06 -2.96 -0.06
N GLY A 139 3.49 -4.22 -0.15
CA GLY A 139 4.46 -4.75 0.82
C GLY A 139 3.94 -4.90 2.26
N GLY A 140 2.62 -4.86 2.48
CA GLY A 140 1.98 -4.92 3.79
C GLY A 140 1.17 -3.67 4.13
N ASP A 141 1.42 -2.53 3.44
CA ASP A 141 0.63 -1.32 3.59
C ASP A 141 -0.53 -1.36 2.59
N ILE A 142 -1.75 -1.38 3.11
CA ILE A 142 -2.94 -1.76 2.36
C ILE A 142 -3.91 -0.58 2.32
N ALA A 143 -4.23 -0.12 1.11
CA ALA A 143 -5.38 0.73 0.83
C ALA A 143 -6.55 -0.13 0.36
N PHE A 144 -7.76 0.14 0.85
CA PHE A 144 -8.94 -0.60 0.43
C PHE A 144 -10.18 0.29 0.33
N ASP A 145 -11.19 -0.21 -0.37
CA ASP A 145 -12.52 0.41 -0.42
C ASP A 145 -13.61 -0.66 -0.34
N LEU A 146 -14.73 -0.29 0.27
CA LEU A 146 -15.86 -1.14 0.56
C LEU A 146 -17.16 -0.43 0.18
N THR A 147 -17.98 -1.06 -0.66
CA THR A 147 -19.34 -0.60 -0.89
C THR A 147 -20.31 -1.13 0.18
N PRO A 148 -21.49 -0.53 0.33
CA PRO A 148 -22.49 -0.98 1.30
C PRO A 148 -22.73 -2.48 1.28
N GLY A 149 -22.69 -3.10 2.49
CA GLY A 149 -22.88 -4.53 2.68
C GLY A 149 -21.63 -5.39 2.43
N THR A 150 -20.45 -4.78 2.25
CA THR A 150 -19.19 -5.52 2.12
C THR A 150 -18.30 -5.38 3.34
N GLU A 151 -17.39 -6.34 3.53
CA GLU A 151 -16.37 -6.34 4.58
C GLU A 151 -15.01 -6.79 4.07
N CYS A 152 -13.95 -6.35 4.73
CA CYS A 152 -12.60 -6.90 4.61
C CYS A 152 -12.15 -7.51 5.92
N ARG A 153 -11.31 -8.56 5.84
CA ARG A 153 -10.68 -9.18 7.01
C ARG A 153 -9.18 -9.20 6.83
N PHE A 154 -8.47 -8.68 7.82
CA PHE A 154 -7.02 -8.61 7.85
C PHE A 154 -6.50 -9.57 8.91
N GLY A 155 -5.61 -10.49 8.52
CA GLY A 155 -4.92 -11.35 9.46
C GLY A 155 -3.78 -10.61 10.14
N VAL A 156 -3.71 -10.69 11.46
CA VAL A 156 -2.56 -10.24 12.26
C VAL A 156 -1.74 -11.47 12.60
N PHE A 157 -0.47 -11.47 12.18
CA PHE A 157 0.44 -12.58 12.42
C PHE A 157 1.41 -12.25 13.55
N GLU A 158 1.64 -13.18 14.43
CA GLU A 158 2.76 -13.09 15.37
C GLU A 158 4.07 -13.40 14.64
N LEU A 159 5.08 -12.54 14.87
CA LEU A 159 6.43 -12.73 14.35
C LEU A 159 7.19 -13.76 15.21
N LYS A 160 6.87 -15.05 15.03
CA LYS A 160 7.60 -16.19 15.57
C LYS A 160 8.41 -16.86 14.47
N GLU A 161 9.24 -17.86 14.81
CA GLU A 161 9.97 -18.68 13.83
C GLU A 161 9.05 -19.32 12.79
N ALA A 162 7.79 -19.63 13.17
CA ALA A 162 6.70 -19.96 12.26
C ALA A 162 5.58 -18.91 12.47
N PRO A 163 5.29 -18.06 11.48
CA PRO A 163 4.22 -17.08 11.58
C PRO A 163 2.87 -17.78 11.80
N GLU A 164 2.24 -17.52 12.93
CA GLU A 164 0.91 -18.02 13.23
C GLU A 164 -0.10 -16.87 13.16
N LEU A 165 -1.27 -17.12 12.58
CA LEU A 165 -2.38 -16.19 12.59
C LEU A 165 -2.90 -16.05 14.03
N SER A 166 -2.57 -14.93 14.70
CA SER A 166 -2.95 -14.69 16.08
C SER A 166 -4.37 -14.17 16.22
N THR A 167 -4.79 -13.32 15.29
CA THR A 167 -6.14 -12.74 15.28
C THR A 167 -6.51 -12.23 13.89
N THR A 168 -7.79 -11.90 13.74
CA THR A 168 -8.33 -11.31 12.51
C THR A 168 -9.10 -10.04 12.87
N VAL A 169 -8.81 -8.94 12.17
CA VAL A 169 -9.55 -7.69 12.27
C VAL A 169 -10.52 -7.61 11.10
N GLY A 170 -11.83 -7.55 11.41
CA GLY A 170 -12.90 -7.30 10.44
C GLY A 170 -13.21 -5.81 10.35
N ILE A 171 -13.34 -5.28 9.15
CA ILE A 171 -13.74 -3.91 8.87
C ILE A 171 -14.88 -3.95 7.86
N ASP A 172 -16.01 -3.37 8.20
CA ASP A 172 -17.18 -3.23 7.34
C ASP A 172 -17.24 -1.83 6.69
N ASP A 173 -18.20 -1.67 5.79
CA ASP A 173 -18.41 -0.42 5.05
C ASP A 173 -18.78 0.78 5.93
N SER A 174 -19.37 0.56 7.11
CA SER A 174 -19.74 1.62 8.07
C SER A 174 -18.52 2.24 8.76
N SER A 175 -17.40 1.53 8.80
CA SER A 175 -16.14 2.01 9.34
C SER A 175 -15.52 3.11 8.46
N PRO A 176 -14.96 4.19 9.03
CA PRO A 176 -14.22 5.19 8.27
C PRO A 176 -12.81 4.74 7.87
N VAL A 177 -12.38 3.58 8.33
CA VAL A 177 -11.03 3.03 8.03
C VAL A 177 -10.95 2.60 6.57
N ARG A 178 -9.89 3.05 5.88
CA ARG A 178 -9.60 2.69 4.48
C ARG A 178 -8.12 2.36 4.27
N GLY A 179 -7.34 2.33 5.35
CA GLY A 179 -5.93 1.98 5.32
C GLY A 179 -5.50 1.15 6.51
N VAL A 180 -4.60 0.19 6.26
CA VAL A 180 -3.92 -0.64 7.27
C VAL A 180 -2.45 -0.66 6.91
N ALA A 181 -1.58 -0.42 7.89
CA ALA A 181 -0.14 -0.52 7.72
C ALA A 181 0.53 -1.15 8.92
N THR A 182 1.64 -1.83 8.68
CA THR A 182 2.42 -2.48 9.75
C THR A 182 3.89 -2.12 9.62
N SER A 183 4.46 -1.55 10.69
CA SER A 183 5.87 -1.22 10.84
C SER A 183 6.46 -1.98 12.03
N GLY A 184 7.79 -2.07 12.12
CA GLY A 184 8.49 -2.72 13.23
C GLY A 184 9.95 -3.01 12.86
N TRP A 185 10.80 -3.22 13.87
CA TRP A 185 12.24 -3.40 13.64
C TRP A 185 12.58 -4.71 12.90
N ARG A 186 11.75 -5.73 13.01
CA ARG A 186 11.91 -7.01 12.28
C ARG A 186 11.34 -6.96 10.86
N GLY A 187 10.65 -5.87 10.52
CA GLY A 187 10.00 -5.70 9.22
C GLY A 187 10.88 -5.05 8.17
N ARG A 188 10.33 -4.90 6.96
CA ARG A 188 11.01 -4.22 5.83
C ARG A 188 11.22 -2.72 6.08
N SER A 189 10.48 -2.11 7.01
CA SER A 189 10.55 -0.70 7.40
C SER A 189 11.80 -0.33 8.19
N GLN A 190 12.56 -1.31 8.72
CA GLN A 190 13.81 -1.09 9.46
C GLN A 190 13.68 -0.05 10.57
N SER A 191 12.59 -0.12 11.37
CA SER A 191 12.37 0.77 12.50
C SER A 191 13.52 0.66 13.51
N LEU A 192 13.89 1.79 14.11
CA LEU A 192 14.97 1.89 15.11
C LEU A 192 14.46 1.66 16.54
N GLY A 193 13.14 1.63 16.74
CA GLY A 193 12.50 1.41 18.02
C GLY A 193 12.51 -0.06 18.47
N ILE A 194 11.96 -0.31 19.65
CA ILE A 194 11.93 -1.64 20.30
C ILE A 194 10.71 -2.48 19.91
N ALA A 195 9.73 -1.89 19.20
CA ALA A 195 8.51 -2.58 18.85
C ALA A 195 8.75 -3.65 17.77
N ASP A 196 8.44 -4.91 18.08
CA ASP A 196 8.51 -6.01 17.11
C ASP A 196 7.58 -5.76 15.91
N SER A 197 6.36 -5.27 16.19
CA SER A 197 5.34 -4.96 15.18
C SER A 197 4.33 -3.96 15.72
N VAL A 198 3.99 -2.96 14.90
CA VAL A 198 2.94 -1.97 15.15
C VAL A 198 2.00 -1.96 13.95
N THR A 199 0.76 -2.37 14.15
CA THR A 199 -0.27 -2.28 13.11
C THR A 199 -1.21 -1.13 13.40
N VAL A 200 -1.37 -0.24 12.45
CA VAL A 200 -2.25 0.95 12.53
C VAL A 200 -3.35 0.84 11.49
N LEU A 201 -4.56 1.21 11.93
CA LEU A 201 -5.73 1.39 11.07
C LEU A 201 -6.06 2.89 11.00
N ALA A 202 -6.21 3.42 9.79
CA ALA A 202 -6.48 4.84 9.58
C ALA A 202 -7.45 5.07 8.42
N ARG A 203 -7.81 6.34 8.19
CA ARG A 203 -8.70 6.73 7.08
C ARG A 203 -8.05 6.57 5.71
N SER A 204 -6.71 6.50 5.66
CA SER A 204 -5.94 6.22 4.44
C SER A 204 -4.74 5.33 4.76
N ALA A 205 -4.22 4.62 3.77
CA ALA A 205 -3.03 3.81 3.94
C ALA A 205 -1.78 4.67 4.21
N ALA A 206 -1.69 5.85 3.62
CA ALA A 206 -0.60 6.80 3.89
C ALA A 206 -0.56 7.25 5.36
N GLN A 207 -1.72 7.56 5.95
CA GLN A 207 -1.81 7.89 7.37
C GLN A 207 -1.46 6.70 8.27
N ALA A 208 -1.92 5.52 7.92
CA ALA A 208 -1.59 4.29 8.65
C ALA A 208 -0.08 4.03 8.64
N ASP A 209 0.57 4.12 7.47
CA ASP A 209 2.00 3.91 7.23
C ASP A 209 2.86 4.89 8.05
N ALA A 210 2.60 6.21 7.90
CA ALA A 210 3.29 7.25 8.68
C ALA A 210 3.16 7.03 10.19
N SER A 211 1.94 6.74 10.67
CA SER A 211 1.67 6.54 12.09
C SER A 211 2.32 5.25 12.63
N ALA A 212 2.24 4.15 11.86
CA ALA A 212 2.90 2.90 12.24
C ALA A 212 4.42 3.07 12.33
N THR A 213 5.02 3.78 11.37
CA THR A 213 6.45 4.10 11.37
C THR A 213 6.84 4.95 12.58
N LEU A 214 6.07 6.01 12.89
CA LEU A 214 6.35 6.89 14.01
C LEU A 214 6.29 6.13 15.35
N VAL A 215 5.21 5.37 15.58
CA VAL A 215 5.03 4.60 16.82
C VAL A 215 6.06 3.48 16.97
N ALA A 216 6.45 2.83 15.86
CA ALA A 216 7.46 1.78 15.89
C ALA A 216 8.88 2.31 16.19
N ASN A 217 9.11 3.61 16.03
CA ASN A 217 10.39 4.28 16.34
C ASN A 217 10.40 5.00 17.69
N ALA A 218 9.31 4.96 18.45
CA ALA A 218 9.18 5.64 19.75
C ALA A 218 9.96 4.94 20.89
#